data_124f24dbd15592aa084b0fe1997c09ac
#
_entry.id   124f24dbd15592aa084b0fe1997c09ac
#
_cell.length_a   1.000
_cell.length_b   1.000
_cell.length_c   1.000
_cell.angle_alpha   90.00
_cell.angle_beta   90.00
_cell.angle_gamma   90.00
#
_symmetry.space_group_name_H-M   'P 1'
#
loop_
_entity.id
_entity.type
_entity.pdbx_description
1 polymer ?
#
loop_
_entity_poly.entity_id
_entity_poly.type
_entity_poly.pdbx_seq_one_letter_code
_entity_poly.pdbx_strand_id
1 'polypeptide(L)'
;RIFVATFSSNTSRLQQIFTAAERHGRKVALVGRSMLNVFNAANNLGYIQKKPDTLIEISQVDNYPPEQVVIISTGSQGEPMSALTRIAFSNHREIEIQPGDTVIISATPIPGNEKPIYKVINELYRRGAKVYYSALADVHVSGHASQEEIKLVHALVRPKFFIPAHGETRMLYQHA
;
A
#
# COMPACT_ATOMS: atom_id res chain seq x y z
N ARG A 1 17.29 0.02 -0.21
CA ARG A 1 16.08 0.85 -0.38
C ARG A 1 14.89 0.15 0.29
N ILE A 2 13.87 0.92 0.63
CA ILE A 2 12.61 0.39 1.14
C ILE A 2 11.50 0.71 0.14
N PHE A 3 10.78 -0.31 -0.30
CA PHE A 3 9.56 -0.17 -1.09
C PHE A 3 8.35 -0.44 -0.20
N VAL A 4 7.34 0.41 -0.27
CA VAL A 4 6.08 0.22 0.44
C VAL A 4 4.92 0.23 -0.55
N ALA A 5 4.31 -0.93 -0.76
CA ALA A 5 3.11 -1.05 -1.58
C ALA A 5 1.85 -0.91 -0.72
N THR A 6 0.99 0.02 -1.06
CA THR A 6 -0.24 0.30 -0.33
C THR A 6 -1.34 0.84 -1.24
N PHE A 7 -2.56 0.88 -0.73
CA PHE A 7 -3.66 1.56 -1.41
C PHE A 7 -3.41 3.07 -1.44
N SER A 8 -3.52 3.66 -2.62
CA SER A 8 -3.33 5.12 -2.80
C SER A 8 -4.33 5.96 -1.99
N SER A 9 -5.53 5.44 -1.76
CA SER A 9 -6.59 6.12 -1.00
C SER A 9 -6.34 6.19 0.52
N ASN A 10 -5.39 5.43 1.05
CA ASN A 10 -5.08 5.44 2.48
C ASN A 10 -4.09 6.59 2.82
N THR A 11 -4.60 7.82 2.85
CA THR A 11 -3.82 9.03 3.14
C THR A 11 -3.16 9.00 4.52
N SER A 12 -3.82 8.42 5.52
CA SER A 12 -3.25 8.27 6.87
C SER A 12 -1.98 7.39 6.85
N ARG A 13 -1.98 6.32 6.06
CA ARG A 13 -0.79 5.47 5.89
C ARG A 13 0.31 6.17 5.12
N LEU A 14 -0.04 6.93 4.09
CA LEU A 14 0.92 7.79 3.40
C LEU A 14 1.60 8.74 4.40
N GLN A 15 0.81 9.43 5.23
CA GLN A 15 1.36 10.31 6.25
C GLN A 15 2.29 9.58 7.23
N GLN A 16 1.92 8.37 7.67
CA GLN A 16 2.77 7.57 8.56
C GLN A 16 4.10 7.20 7.89
N ILE A 17 4.10 6.87 6.61
CA ILE A 17 5.32 6.55 5.86
C ILE A 17 6.20 7.79 5.73
N PHE A 18 5.64 8.95 5.39
CA PHE A 18 6.37 10.22 5.34
C PHE A 18 7.00 10.54 6.69
N THR A 19 6.21 10.47 7.77
CA THR A 19 6.69 10.72 9.14
C THR A 19 7.83 9.77 9.53
N ALA A 20 7.71 8.48 9.22
CA ALA A 20 8.75 7.50 9.49
C ALA A 20 10.01 7.77 8.66
N ALA A 21 9.85 8.06 7.36
CA ALA A 21 10.97 8.39 6.48
C ALA A 21 11.76 9.62 7.00
N GLU A 22 11.06 10.67 7.38
CA GLU A 22 11.67 11.89 7.92
C GLU A 22 12.44 11.66 9.23
N ARG A 23 11.88 10.84 10.13
CA ARG A 23 12.56 10.47 11.39
C ARG A 23 13.87 9.74 11.15
N HIS A 24 13.99 9.03 10.03
CA HIS A 24 15.17 8.27 9.65
C HIS A 24 16.02 8.96 8.56
N GLY A 25 15.77 10.25 8.28
CA GLY A 25 16.54 11.02 7.30
C GLY A 25 16.40 10.49 5.86
N ARG A 26 15.27 9.84 5.53
CA ARG A 26 15.04 9.24 4.21
C ARG A 26 14.24 10.16 3.30
N LYS A 27 14.54 10.09 2.01
CA LYS A 27 13.76 10.69 0.92
C LYS A 27 12.64 9.74 0.51
N VAL A 28 11.54 10.30 0.03
CA VAL A 28 10.37 9.53 -0.39
C VAL A 28 10.11 9.80 -1.87
N ALA A 29 10.01 8.77 -2.68
CA ALA A 29 9.53 8.83 -4.05
C ALA A 29 8.19 8.11 -4.20
N LEU A 30 7.32 8.60 -5.07
CA LEU A 30 6.00 8.02 -5.33
C LEU A 30 5.95 7.40 -6.72
N VAL A 31 5.39 6.20 -6.83
CA VAL A 31 5.27 5.49 -8.09
C VAL A 31 3.84 4.97 -8.30
N GLY A 32 3.31 5.26 -9.48
CA GLY A 32 1.96 4.89 -9.89
C GLY A 32 1.04 6.10 -10.04
N ARG A 33 0.30 6.14 -11.14
CA ARG A 33 -0.55 7.29 -11.50
C ARG A 33 -1.58 7.62 -10.41
N SER A 34 -2.29 6.61 -9.92
CA SER A 34 -3.28 6.82 -8.85
C SER A 34 -2.64 7.27 -7.54
N MET A 35 -1.42 6.79 -7.23
CA MET A 35 -0.66 7.22 -6.05
C MET A 35 -0.35 8.71 -6.14
N LEU A 36 0.19 9.17 -7.26
CA LEU A 36 0.51 10.59 -7.48
C LEU A 36 -0.74 11.46 -7.44
N ASN A 37 -1.82 11.04 -8.08
CA ASN A 37 -3.07 11.84 -8.12
C ASN A 37 -3.67 12.01 -6.71
N VAL A 38 -3.78 10.93 -5.94
CA VAL A 38 -4.33 10.99 -4.58
C VAL A 38 -3.40 11.76 -3.64
N PHE A 39 -2.10 11.52 -3.74
CA PHE A 39 -1.12 12.26 -2.96
C PHE A 39 -1.22 13.77 -3.23
N ASN A 40 -1.26 14.21 -4.49
CA ASN A 40 -1.36 15.62 -4.86
C ASN A 40 -2.65 16.24 -4.30
N ALA A 41 -3.79 15.54 -4.44
CA ALA A 41 -5.05 16.01 -3.87
C ALA A 41 -4.98 16.14 -2.33
N ALA A 42 -4.48 15.12 -1.65
CA ALA A 42 -4.35 15.11 -0.20
C ALA A 42 -3.35 16.18 0.31
N ASN A 43 -2.24 16.37 -0.39
CA ASN A 43 -1.26 17.40 -0.07
C ASN A 43 -1.83 18.82 -0.27
N ASN A 44 -2.55 19.07 -1.36
CA ASN A 44 -3.18 20.37 -1.62
C ASN A 44 -4.28 20.70 -0.59
N LEU A 45 -4.96 19.69 -0.06
CA LEU A 45 -5.96 19.84 0.99
C LEU A 45 -5.37 19.88 2.40
N GLY A 46 -4.05 19.77 2.54
CA GLY A 46 -3.36 19.83 3.83
C GLY A 46 -3.42 18.54 4.67
N TYR A 47 -3.89 17.42 4.09
CA TYR A 47 -3.92 16.12 4.78
C TYR A 47 -2.55 15.43 4.86
N ILE A 48 -1.60 15.83 4.03
CA ILE A 48 -0.22 15.34 4.07
C ILE A 48 0.70 16.47 4.54
N GLN A 49 1.37 16.24 5.66
CA GLN A 49 2.38 17.13 6.22
C GLN A 49 3.76 16.50 6.01
N LYS A 50 4.63 17.21 5.35
CA LYS A 50 5.99 16.75 5.08
C LYS A 50 6.95 17.94 5.00
N LYS A 51 8.23 17.70 5.26
CA LYS A 51 9.28 18.69 5.01
C LYS A 51 9.43 18.96 3.51
N PRO A 52 9.82 20.15 3.11
CA PRO A 52 9.91 20.53 1.70
C PRO A 52 10.79 19.60 0.85
N ASP A 53 11.86 19.08 1.43
CA ASP A 53 12.89 18.29 0.77
C ASP A 53 12.73 16.77 0.94
N THR A 54 11.65 16.31 1.58
CA THR A 54 11.39 14.87 1.80
C THR A 54 10.97 14.15 0.54
N LEU A 55 10.07 14.78 -0.26
CA LEU A 55 9.57 14.22 -1.51
C LEU A 55 10.56 14.51 -2.65
N ILE A 56 10.92 13.47 -3.40
CA ILE A 56 11.75 13.55 -4.59
C ILE A 56 11.04 12.89 -5.78
N GLU A 57 11.43 13.26 -6.99
CA GLU A 57 10.99 12.57 -8.21
C GLU A 57 11.62 11.19 -8.30
N ILE A 58 10.92 10.23 -8.92
CA ILE A 58 11.44 8.87 -9.09
C ILE A 58 12.76 8.83 -9.86
N SER A 59 12.96 9.73 -10.82
CA SER A 59 14.19 9.89 -11.59
C SER A 59 15.38 10.36 -10.76
N GLN A 60 15.15 10.89 -9.57
CA GLN A 60 16.21 11.38 -8.65
C GLN A 60 16.66 10.33 -7.64
N VAL A 61 16.00 9.15 -7.61
CA VAL A 61 16.26 8.11 -6.60
C VAL A 61 17.72 7.68 -6.59
N ASP A 62 18.35 7.57 -7.75
CA ASP A 62 19.74 7.12 -7.87
C ASP A 62 20.77 8.20 -7.44
N ASN A 63 20.32 9.42 -7.17
CA ASN A 63 21.17 10.49 -6.61
C ASN A 63 21.38 10.36 -5.08
N TYR A 64 20.68 9.42 -4.43
CA TYR A 64 20.74 9.20 -3.00
C TYR A 64 21.26 7.80 -2.67
N PRO A 65 21.99 7.64 -1.55
CA PRO A 65 22.35 6.31 -1.06
C PRO A 65 21.10 5.43 -0.87
N PRO A 66 21.15 4.13 -1.22
CA PRO A 66 19.99 3.25 -1.11
C PRO A 66 19.32 3.26 0.27
N GLU A 67 20.09 3.32 1.34
CA GLU A 67 19.61 3.39 2.72
C GLU A 67 18.84 4.68 3.05
N GLN A 68 18.93 5.69 2.22
CA GLN A 68 18.20 6.96 2.39
C GLN A 68 16.93 7.04 1.55
N VAL A 69 16.52 5.98 0.88
CA VAL A 69 15.38 6.01 -0.06
C VAL A 69 14.24 5.14 0.41
N VAL A 70 13.03 5.70 0.35
CA VAL A 70 11.74 5.01 0.46
C VAL A 70 10.94 5.25 -0.81
N ILE A 71 10.39 4.19 -1.40
CA ILE A 71 9.56 4.26 -2.59
C ILE A 71 8.16 3.76 -2.24
N ILE A 72 7.16 4.61 -2.39
CA ILE A 72 5.76 4.24 -2.15
C ILE A 72 5.12 3.93 -3.50
N SER A 73 4.50 2.77 -3.61
CA SER A 73 3.91 2.30 -4.87
C SER A 73 2.48 1.80 -4.71
N THR A 74 1.75 1.75 -5.82
CA THR A 74 0.53 0.96 -5.96
C THR A 74 0.88 -0.51 -6.21
N GLY A 75 -0.11 -1.40 -6.13
CA GLY A 75 0.07 -2.81 -6.48
C GLY A 75 0.09 -3.76 -5.30
N SER A 76 -0.48 -3.33 -4.17
CA SER A 76 -0.60 -4.17 -2.98
C SER A 76 -1.52 -5.38 -3.15
N GLN A 77 -2.29 -5.45 -4.25
CA GLN A 77 -3.18 -6.57 -4.59
C GLN A 77 -2.67 -7.40 -5.78
N GLY A 78 -1.45 -7.16 -6.27
CA GLY A 78 -0.85 -7.91 -7.37
C GLY A 78 -1.47 -7.61 -8.74
N GLU A 79 -2.10 -6.45 -8.90
CA GLU A 79 -2.73 -6.02 -10.15
C GLU A 79 -1.67 -5.96 -11.27
N PRO A 80 -1.92 -6.55 -12.46
CA PRO A 80 -0.89 -6.71 -13.50
C PRO A 80 -0.25 -5.40 -13.97
N MET A 81 -1.02 -4.32 -14.02
CA MET A 81 -0.56 -3.01 -14.51
C MET A 81 -0.11 -2.07 -13.40
N SER A 82 -0.12 -2.53 -12.15
CA SER A 82 0.30 -1.72 -11.01
C SER A 82 1.81 -1.46 -10.99
N ALA A 83 2.20 -0.42 -10.24
CA ALA A 83 3.60 -0.04 -10.16
C ALA A 83 4.47 -1.16 -9.57
N LEU A 84 4.09 -1.75 -8.42
CA LEU A 84 4.86 -2.83 -7.81
C LEU A 84 5.01 -4.04 -8.73
N THR A 85 3.93 -4.47 -9.40
CA THR A 85 3.99 -5.61 -10.32
C THR A 85 4.97 -5.33 -11.46
N ARG A 86 4.90 -4.14 -12.07
CA ARG A 86 5.83 -3.76 -13.13
C ARG A 86 7.27 -3.69 -12.66
N ILE A 87 7.51 -3.18 -11.45
CA ILE A 87 8.84 -3.13 -10.83
C ILE A 87 9.37 -4.55 -10.58
N ALA A 88 8.55 -5.42 -9.98
CA ALA A 88 8.91 -6.81 -9.70
C ALA A 88 9.30 -7.60 -10.95
N PHE A 89 8.62 -7.36 -12.08
CA PHE A 89 8.88 -8.05 -13.36
C PHE A 89 9.83 -7.27 -14.31
N SER A 90 10.55 -6.23 -13.84
CA SER A 90 11.44 -5.36 -14.65
C SER A 90 10.75 -4.71 -15.86
N ASN A 91 9.47 -4.43 -15.73
CA ASN A 91 8.67 -3.75 -16.75
C ASN A 91 8.45 -2.26 -16.42
N HIS A 92 9.05 -1.77 -15.33
CA HIS A 92 9.04 -0.34 -15.01
C HIS A 92 10.22 0.36 -15.66
N ARG A 93 9.98 1.59 -16.18
CA ARG A 93 10.98 2.29 -17.00
C ARG A 93 12.11 2.92 -16.18
N GLU A 94 11.82 3.31 -14.94
CA GLU A 94 12.69 4.19 -14.14
C GLU A 94 13.27 3.48 -12.91
N ILE A 95 12.71 2.34 -12.50
CA ILE A 95 13.17 1.67 -11.29
C ILE A 95 12.99 0.16 -11.35
N GLU A 96 13.95 -0.56 -10.79
CA GLU A 96 13.98 -2.02 -10.66
C GLU A 96 14.30 -2.43 -9.22
N ILE A 97 13.90 -3.64 -8.86
CA ILE A 97 14.33 -4.26 -7.59
C ILE A 97 15.79 -4.67 -7.69
N GLN A 98 16.54 -4.35 -6.66
CA GLN A 98 17.94 -4.76 -6.49
C GLN A 98 18.06 -5.75 -5.32
N PRO A 99 19.05 -6.66 -5.36
CA PRO A 99 19.33 -7.53 -4.22
C PRO A 99 19.58 -6.71 -2.95
N GLY A 100 18.92 -7.13 -1.85
CA GLY A 100 18.98 -6.42 -0.58
C GLY A 100 17.93 -5.33 -0.38
N ASP A 101 17.15 -4.96 -1.40
CA ASP A 101 15.98 -4.09 -1.22
C ASP A 101 14.98 -4.73 -0.25
N THR A 102 14.31 -3.89 0.53
CA THR A 102 13.22 -4.31 1.40
C THR A 102 11.89 -3.91 0.79
N VAL A 103 10.98 -4.85 0.64
CA VAL A 103 9.62 -4.59 0.12
C VAL A 103 8.58 -4.90 1.18
N ILE A 104 7.76 -3.93 1.52
CA ILE A 104 6.66 -4.05 2.47
C ILE A 104 5.35 -3.97 1.70
N ILE A 105 4.58 -5.05 1.69
CA ILE A 105 3.23 -5.07 1.13
C ILE A 105 2.24 -4.79 2.26
N SER A 106 1.91 -3.51 2.43
CA SER A 106 1.08 -3.01 3.50
C SER A 106 -0.42 -3.12 3.14
N ALA A 107 -0.85 -4.35 2.94
CA ALA A 107 -2.24 -4.74 2.64
C ALA A 107 -2.46 -6.21 2.98
N THR A 108 -3.71 -6.57 3.28
CA THR A 108 -4.16 -7.96 3.28
C THR A 108 -4.73 -8.31 1.91
N PRO A 109 -4.48 -9.51 1.38
CA PRO A 109 -5.11 -9.96 0.15
C PRO A 109 -6.64 -9.85 0.20
N ILE A 110 -7.23 -9.21 -0.78
CA ILE A 110 -8.67 -9.30 -0.99
C ILE A 110 -8.96 -10.72 -1.47
N PRO A 111 -10.00 -11.41 -0.94
CA PRO A 111 -10.35 -12.75 -1.40
C PRO A 111 -10.41 -12.85 -2.93
N GLY A 112 -9.67 -13.80 -3.50
CA GLY A 112 -9.50 -13.97 -4.93
C GLY A 112 -8.21 -13.35 -5.53
N ASN A 113 -7.52 -12.48 -4.81
CA ASN A 113 -6.27 -11.85 -5.25
C ASN A 113 -5.01 -12.57 -4.71
N GLU A 114 -5.16 -13.68 -4.01
CA GLU A 114 -4.04 -14.40 -3.39
C GLU A 114 -3.00 -14.83 -4.42
N LYS A 115 -3.45 -15.46 -5.52
CA LYS A 115 -2.55 -15.94 -6.59
C LYS A 115 -1.73 -14.82 -7.25
N PRO A 116 -2.33 -13.70 -7.70
CA PRO A 116 -1.58 -12.55 -8.21
C PRO A 116 -0.56 -12.00 -7.22
N ILE A 117 -0.95 -11.82 -5.95
CA ILE A 117 -0.05 -11.28 -4.92
C ILE A 117 1.14 -12.22 -4.70
N TYR A 118 0.89 -13.51 -4.50
CA TYR A 118 1.99 -14.47 -4.29
C TYR A 118 2.90 -14.60 -5.50
N LYS A 119 2.37 -14.41 -6.73
CA LYS A 119 3.21 -14.36 -7.93
C LYS A 119 4.19 -13.17 -7.88
N VAL A 120 3.72 -12.00 -7.46
CA VAL A 120 4.58 -10.82 -7.27
C VAL A 120 5.59 -11.05 -6.15
N ILE A 121 5.16 -11.58 -5.00
CA ILE A 121 6.05 -11.90 -3.87
C ILE A 121 7.17 -12.85 -4.30
N ASN A 122 6.83 -13.93 -5.02
CA ASN A 122 7.80 -14.89 -5.50
C ASN A 122 8.84 -14.24 -6.43
N GLU A 123 8.41 -13.32 -7.28
CA GLU A 123 9.32 -12.61 -8.19
C GLU A 123 10.24 -11.65 -7.41
N LEU A 124 9.74 -10.97 -6.40
CA LEU A 124 10.55 -10.13 -5.52
C LEU A 124 11.65 -10.94 -4.80
N TYR A 125 11.31 -12.13 -4.29
CA TYR A 125 12.30 -13.05 -3.70
C TYR A 125 13.35 -13.52 -4.71
N ARG A 126 12.95 -13.85 -5.96
CA ARG A 126 13.90 -14.23 -7.02
C ARG A 126 14.92 -13.13 -7.33
N ARG A 127 14.54 -11.86 -7.12
CA ARG A 127 15.42 -10.70 -7.29
C ARG A 127 16.25 -10.36 -6.05
N GLY A 128 16.17 -11.19 -5.01
CA GLY A 128 16.96 -11.00 -3.80
C GLY A 128 16.41 -9.93 -2.85
N ALA A 129 15.15 -9.54 -2.98
CA ALA A 129 14.51 -8.63 -2.04
C ALA A 129 14.12 -9.35 -0.75
N LYS A 130 14.10 -8.61 0.37
CA LYS A 130 13.46 -9.01 1.63
C LYS A 130 12.01 -8.55 1.58
N VAL A 131 11.05 -9.48 1.68
CA VAL A 131 9.62 -9.14 1.55
C VAL A 131 8.89 -9.34 2.86
N TYR A 132 8.19 -8.28 3.30
CA TYR A 132 7.28 -8.30 4.46
C TYR A 132 5.85 -8.13 3.97
N TYR A 133 4.97 -9.03 4.38
CA TYR A 133 3.54 -9.03 4.03
C TYR A 133 2.72 -9.61 5.18
N SER A 134 1.40 -9.50 5.13
CA SER A 134 0.49 -9.79 6.24
C SER A 134 0.62 -11.17 6.89
N ALA A 135 1.11 -12.18 6.16
CA ALA A 135 1.37 -13.51 6.74
C ALA A 135 2.67 -13.59 7.56
N LEU A 136 3.59 -12.64 7.41
CA LEU A 136 4.90 -12.65 8.08
C LEU A 136 5.06 -11.52 9.10
N ALA A 137 4.28 -10.45 9.00
CA ALA A 137 4.42 -9.29 9.88
C ALA A 137 3.11 -8.48 9.95
N ASP A 138 2.94 -7.74 11.04
CA ASP A 138 1.81 -6.83 11.25
C ASP A 138 1.98 -5.54 10.41
N VAL A 139 1.86 -5.67 9.10
CA VAL A 139 2.03 -4.57 8.13
C VAL A 139 0.72 -3.91 7.72
N HIS A 140 -0.40 -4.41 8.21
CA HIS A 140 -1.73 -3.92 7.86
C HIS A 140 -2.72 -4.16 8.99
N VAL A 141 -3.56 -3.15 9.25
CA VAL A 141 -4.73 -3.26 10.11
C VAL A 141 -5.96 -3.09 9.24
N SER A 142 -6.92 -4.02 9.37
CA SER A 142 -8.20 -3.94 8.65
C SER A 142 -9.00 -2.71 9.08
N GLY A 143 -9.58 -2.00 8.11
CA GLY A 143 -10.57 -0.95 8.36
C GLY A 143 -12.00 -1.47 8.48
N HIS A 144 -12.22 -2.79 8.26
CA HIS A 144 -13.54 -3.40 8.39
C HIS A 144 -13.88 -3.62 9.87
N ALA A 145 -15.12 -3.32 10.22
CA ALA A 145 -15.63 -3.55 11.57
C ALA A 145 -15.75 -5.06 11.87
N SER A 146 -15.55 -5.43 13.12
CA SER A 146 -15.84 -6.77 13.62
C SER A 146 -17.34 -6.99 13.74
N GLN A 147 -17.76 -8.26 13.91
CA GLN A 147 -19.18 -8.60 14.03
C GLN A 147 -19.86 -7.85 15.18
N GLU A 148 -19.20 -7.74 16.33
CA GLU A 148 -19.79 -7.07 17.50
C GLU A 148 -19.86 -5.54 17.31
N GLU A 149 -18.91 -4.95 16.62
CA GLU A 149 -18.96 -3.52 16.24
C GLU A 149 -20.12 -3.24 15.29
N ILE A 150 -20.35 -4.12 14.30
CA ILE A 150 -21.47 -4.01 13.36
C ILE A 150 -22.81 -4.13 14.11
N LYS A 151 -22.94 -5.11 15.03
CA LYS A 151 -24.13 -5.26 15.88
C LYS A 151 -24.39 -4.01 16.71
N LEU A 152 -23.34 -3.42 17.29
CA LEU A 152 -23.45 -2.19 18.07
C LEU A 152 -23.96 -1.03 17.21
N VAL A 153 -23.38 -0.82 16.04
CA VAL A 153 -23.80 0.25 15.11
C VAL A 153 -25.25 0.03 14.67
N HIS A 154 -25.62 -1.21 14.33
CA HIS A 154 -26.98 -1.55 13.95
C HIS A 154 -27.99 -1.28 15.09
N ALA A 155 -27.65 -1.64 16.32
CA ALA A 155 -28.49 -1.39 17.50
C ALA A 155 -28.67 0.10 17.81
N LEU A 156 -27.64 0.91 17.58
CA LEU A 156 -27.69 2.37 17.79
C LEU A 156 -28.49 3.08 16.69
N VAL A 157 -28.24 2.73 15.43
CA VAL A 157 -28.85 3.37 14.27
C VAL A 157 -30.30 2.92 14.07
N ARG A 158 -30.61 1.66 14.40
CA ARG A 158 -31.95 1.01 14.20
C ARG A 158 -32.48 1.24 12.79
N PRO A 159 -31.74 0.86 11.74
CA PRO A 159 -32.12 1.13 10.36
C PRO A 159 -33.42 0.36 10.01
N LYS A 160 -34.27 0.95 9.20
CA LYS A 160 -35.47 0.29 8.66
C LYS A 160 -35.09 -0.81 7.64
N PHE A 161 -34.01 -0.60 6.92
CA PHE A 161 -33.45 -1.55 5.94
C PHE A 161 -31.97 -1.67 6.17
N PHE A 162 -31.45 -2.89 6.03
CA PHE A 162 -30.03 -3.18 6.08
C PHE A 162 -29.63 -3.92 4.80
N ILE A 163 -28.68 -3.39 4.07
CA ILE A 163 -28.19 -3.98 2.82
C ILE A 163 -26.69 -4.18 2.97
N PRO A 164 -26.22 -5.42 3.16
CA PRO A 164 -24.80 -5.71 3.18
C PRO A 164 -24.19 -5.45 1.80
N ALA A 165 -23.02 -4.84 1.77
CA ALA A 165 -22.27 -4.56 0.56
C ALA A 165 -20.84 -5.02 0.70
N HIS A 166 -20.18 -5.30 -0.43
CA HIS A 166 -18.78 -5.67 -0.49
C HIS A 166 -18.47 -7.06 0.10
N GLY A 167 -18.46 -8.07 -0.76
CA GLY A 167 -18.17 -9.45 -0.41
C GLY A 167 -18.70 -10.44 -1.45
N GLU A 168 -18.37 -11.70 -1.27
CA GLU A 168 -18.99 -12.79 -2.03
C GLU A 168 -20.44 -13.02 -1.60
N THR A 169 -21.26 -13.57 -2.48
CA THR A 169 -22.69 -13.85 -2.21
C THR A 169 -22.91 -14.55 -0.87
N ARG A 170 -22.15 -15.60 -0.55
CA ARG A 170 -22.24 -16.33 0.71
C ARG A 170 -21.98 -15.44 1.94
N MET A 171 -21.05 -14.49 1.83
CA MET A 171 -20.73 -13.56 2.92
C MET A 171 -21.84 -12.54 3.12
N LEU A 172 -22.42 -12.04 2.02
CA LEU A 172 -23.53 -11.09 2.07
C LEU A 172 -24.77 -11.73 2.69
N TYR A 173 -25.07 -12.99 2.34
CA TYR A 173 -26.19 -13.74 2.93
C TYR A 173 -25.99 -14.01 4.43
N GLN A 174 -24.76 -14.32 4.86
CA GLN A 174 -24.49 -14.54 6.29
C GLN A 174 -24.49 -13.26 7.10
N HIS A 175 -24.26 -12.11 6.45
CA HIS A 175 -24.23 -10.82 7.10
C HIS A 175 -25.63 -10.19 7.21
N ALA A 176 -26.57 -10.51 6.31
CA ALA A 176 -27.95 -10.02 6.31
C ALA A 176 -28.80 -10.72 7.35
#